data_f4b1b3d7a95d7f62ed0365e434f3b82c
#
_entry.id   f4b1b3d7a95d7f62ed0365e434f3b82c
#
_cell.length_a   1.000
_cell.length_b   1.000
_cell.length_c   1.000
_cell.angle_alpha   90.00
_cell.angle_beta   90.00
_cell.angle_gamma   90.00
#
_symmetry.space_group_name_H-M   'P 1'
#
loop_
_entity.id
_entity.type
_entity.pdbx_description
1 polymer ?
#
loop_
_entity_poly.entity_id
_entity_poly.type
_entity_poly.pdbx_seq_one_letter_code
_entity_poly.pdbx_strand_id
1 'polypeptide(L)'
;MNRIRPMRATTICSIVASGIFLLASTQSQAAEKDIHSSPPASFKKVSTLVKLPDYLPGMGTLYVDPKTLPVGPFLGYDRAGHLVNVIYMVPLKEMDEHKAFTNLGSVAAGLKINHTDIEFNAGHPGVEEPHYHVTEWLISHADHEKRMK
;
A
#
# COMPACT_ATOMS: atom_id res chain seq x y z
N MET A 1 -63.98 -41.69 -55.28
CA MET A 1 -64.26 -41.12 -53.96
C MET A 1 -63.41 -41.89 -52.95
N ASN A 2 -62.22 -41.37 -52.61
CA ASN A 2 -61.31 -42.00 -51.70
C ASN A 2 -60.93 -40.99 -50.66
N ARG A 3 -61.35 -41.19 -49.41
CA ARG A 3 -61.01 -40.31 -48.27
C ARG A 3 -59.69 -40.78 -47.66
N ILE A 4 -58.66 -39.97 -47.74
CA ILE A 4 -57.38 -40.18 -47.06
C ILE A 4 -57.47 -39.55 -45.65
N ARG A 5 -57.34 -40.40 -44.62
CA ARG A 5 -57.24 -39.93 -43.24
C ARG A 5 -55.80 -39.43 -42.96
N PRO A 6 -55.60 -38.31 -42.26
CA PRO A 6 -54.23 -37.90 -41.85
C PRO A 6 -53.81 -38.70 -40.57
N MET A 7 -52.58 -39.20 -40.64
CA MET A 7 -51.87 -39.78 -39.49
C MET A 7 -51.48 -38.67 -38.52
N ARG A 8 -51.81 -38.88 -37.27
CA ARG A 8 -51.32 -38.05 -36.14
C ARG A 8 -49.90 -38.42 -35.83
N ALA A 9 -48.97 -37.50 -36.02
CA ALA A 9 -47.58 -37.58 -35.53
C ALA A 9 -47.55 -37.23 -34.05
N THR A 10 -47.11 -38.18 -33.21
CA THR A 10 -46.88 -37.99 -31.77
C THR A 10 -45.48 -37.39 -31.61
N THR A 11 -45.41 -36.11 -31.28
CA THR A 11 -44.13 -35.44 -30.97
C THR A 11 -43.74 -35.78 -29.54
N ILE A 12 -42.65 -36.55 -29.40
CA ILE A 12 -42.03 -36.82 -28.10
C ILE A 12 -41.11 -35.62 -27.78
N CYS A 13 -41.52 -34.86 -26.77
CA CYS A 13 -40.74 -33.74 -26.26
C CYS A 13 -39.71 -34.27 -25.25
N SER A 14 -38.45 -34.41 -25.70
CA SER A 14 -37.33 -34.75 -24.81
C SER A 14 -36.88 -33.49 -24.11
N ILE A 15 -37.16 -33.39 -22.81
CA ILE A 15 -36.63 -32.33 -21.93
C ILE A 15 -35.23 -32.71 -21.53
N VAL A 16 -34.25 -32.08 -22.16
CA VAL A 16 -32.82 -32.13 -21.71
C VAL A 16 -32.67 -31.12 -20.60
N ALA A 17 -32.63 -31.57 -19.36
CA ALA A 17 -32.32 -30.76 -18.19
C ALA A 17 -30.78 -30.52 -18.18
N SER A 18 -30.35 -29.40 -18.76
CA SER A 18 -28.97 -28.95 -18.61
C SER A 18 -28.77 -28.35 -17.22
N GLY A 19 -28.21 -29.14 -16.32
CA GLY A 19 -27.76 -28.68 -15.00
C GLY A 19 -26.56 -27.74 -15.16
N ILE A 20 -26.78 -26.43 -15.01
CA ILE A 20 -25.72 -25.44 -14.88
C ILE A 20 -25.17 -25.56 -13.46
N PHE A 21 -24.02 -26.21 -13.32
CA PHE A 21 -23.23 -26.20 -12.09
C PHE A 21 -22.57 -24.82 -11.98
N LEU A 22 -23.19 -23.91 -11.22
CA LEU A 22 -22.51 -22.68 -10.80
C LEU A 22 -21.39 -23.06 -9.81
N LEU A 23 -20.18 -23.14 -10.28
CA LEU A 23 -19.00 -23.11 -9.42
C LEU A 23 -18.91 -21.71 -8.82
N ALA A 24 -19.44 -21.55 -7.62
CA ALA A 24 -19.21 -20.37 -6.80
C ALA A 24 -17.72 -20.37 -6.40
N SER A 25 -16.90 -19.63 -7.16
CA SER A 25 -15.53 -19.33 -6.77
C SER A 25 -15.60 -18.42 -5.56
N THR A 26 -15.47 -18.98 -4.36
CA THR A 26 -15.21 -18.20 -3.15
C THR A 26 -13.81 -17.63 -3.27
N GLN A 27 -13.69 -16.44 -3.87
CA GLN A 27 -12.50 -15.63 -3.73
C GLN A 27 -12.41 -15.21 -2.27
N SER A 28 -11.54 -15.87 -1.54
CA SER A 28 -11.11 -15.39 -0.23
C SER A 28 -10.38 -14.06 -0.44
N GLN A 29 -11.11 -12.95 -0.38
CA GLN A 29 -10.54 -11.63 -0.19
C GLN A 29 -9.97 -11.65 1.23
N ALA A 30 -8.68 -11.95 1.34
CA ALA A 30 -7.94 -11.56 2.54
C ALA A 30 -8.15 -10.05 2.67
N ALA A 31 -8.83 -9.63 3.74
CA ALA A 31 -9.06 -8.21 4.00
C ALA A 31 -7.69 -7.53 3.99
N GLU A 32 -7.46 -6.67 3.01
CA GLU A 32 -6.25 -5.87 2.94
C GLU A 32 -6.23 -4.99 4.19
N LYS A 33 -5.24 -5.25 5.03
CA LYS A 33 -5.17 -4.62 6.35
C LYS A 33 -5.02 -3.12 6.14
N ASP A 34 -5.92 -2.34 6.74
CA ASP A 34 -5.93 -0.88 6.58
C ASP A 34 -4.57 -0.29 6.96
N ILE A 35 -3.91 0.34 6.00
CA ILE A 35 -2.59 0.97 6.15
C ILE A 35 -2.59 2.04 7.26
N HIS A 36 -3.72 2.65 7.56
CA HIS A 36 -3.83 3.64 8.64
C HIS A 36 -3.57 3.07 10.04
N SER A 37 -3.82 1.77 10.23
CA SER A 37 -3.67 1.09 11.53
C SER A 37 -2.58 0.01 11.55
N SER A 38 -1.98 -0.30 10.38
CA SER A 38 -0.99 -1.37 10.30
C SER A 38 -0.20 -1.33 9.00
N PRO A 39 1.13 -1.49 9.06
CA PRO A 39 1.96 -1.55 7.87
C PRO A 39 1.63 -2.78 7.02
N PRO A 40 1.80 -2.71 5.69
CA PRO A 40 1.69 -3.84 4.79
C PRO A 40 2.64 -4.99 5.18
N ALA A 41 2.29 -6.23 4.86
CA ALA A 41 3.04 -7.43 5.27
C ALA A 41 4.51 -7.47 4.79
N SER A 42 4.83 -6.83 3.66
CA SER A 42 6.19 -6.73 3.14
C SER A 42 7.07 -5.75 3.92
N PHE A 43 6.46 -4.81 4.67
CA PHE A 43 7.17 -3.80 5.42
C PHE A 43 7.78 -4.36 6.70
N LYS A 44 8.98 -3.93 7.01
CA LYS A 44 9.72 -4.27 8.23
C LYS A 44 9.95 -3.02 9.05
N LYS A 45 9.92 -3.17 10.38
CA LYS A 45 10.28 -2.08 11.28
C LYS A 45 11.75 -1.70 11.06
N VAL A 46 12.04 -0.41 10.86
CA VAL A 46 13.39 0.07 10.55
C VAL A 46 14.40 -0.29 11.63
N SER A 47 14.02 -0.25 12.91
CA SER A 47 14.87 -0.65 14.04
C SER A 47 15.32 -2.12 14.01
N THR A 48 14.65 -2.97 13.21
CA THR A 48 15.10 -4.36 13.00
C THR A 48 16.11 -4.51 11.86
N LEU A 49 16.26 -3.48 11.02
CA LEU A 49 17.17 -3.46 9.88
C LEU A 49 18.47 -2.71 10.19
N VAL A 50 18.37 -1.66 10.99
CA VAL A 50 19.49 -0.80 11.38
C VAL A 50 19.42 -0.47 12.87
N LYS A 51 20.55 -0.11 13.47
CA LYS A 51 20.65 0.20 14.91
C LYS A 51 20.04 1.58 15.21
N LEU A 52 18.71 1.62 15.29
CA LEU A 52 17.94 2.81 15.67
C LEU A 52 16.91 2.45 16.76
N PRO A 53 16.46 3.44 17.56
CA PRO A 53 15.32 3.24 18.46
C PRO A 53 14.06 2.82 17.72
N ASP A 54 13.18 2.08 18.37
CA ASP A 54 11.87 1.67 17.81
C ASP A 54 10.97 2.85 17.48
N TYR A 55 11.06 3.91 18.27
CA TYR A 55 10.33 5.16 18.09
C TYR A 55 11.30 6.32 17.98
N LEU A 56 11.20 7.08 16.91
CA LEU A 56 11.98 8.28 16.64
C LEU A 56 11.11 9.52 16.93
N PRO A 57 11.45 10.35 17.94
CA PRO A 57 10.74 11.60 18.17
C PRO A 57 10.70 12.43 16.88
N GLY A 58 9.53 12.98 16.56
CA GLY A 58 9.31 13.72 15.33
C GLY A 58 8.96 12.87 14.09
N MET A 59 9.28 11.56 14.06
CA MET A 59 9.02 10.70 12.91
C MET A 59 8.08 9.52 13.21
N GLY A 60 8.12 8.99 14.47
CA GLY A 60 7.33 7.84 14.89
C GLY A 60 8.06 6.50 14.80
N THR A 61 7.32 5.42 14.82
CA THR A 61 7.81 4.08 14.52
C THR A 61 7.80 3.88 13.01
N LEU A 62 8.99 3.73 12.41
CA LEU A 62 9.14 3.64 10.96
C LEU A 62 9.11 2.20 10.47
N TYR A 63 8.42 2.00 9.35
CA TYR A 63 8.38 0.76 8.59
C TYR A 63 8.74 1.02 7.13
N VAL A 64 9.46 0.10 6.49
CA VAL A 64 9.86 0.18 5.08
C VAL A 64 9.83 -1.19 4.44
N ASP A 65 9.51 -1.27 3.15
CA ASP A 65 9.80 -2.47 2.36
C ASP A 65 11.32 -2.49 2.07
N PRO A 66 12.08 -3.50 2.52
CA PRO A 66 13.53 -3.54 2.30
C PRO A 66 13.95 -3.45 0.82
N LYS A 67 13.04 -3.78 -0.10
CA LYS A 67 13.30 -3.72 -1.55
C LYS A 67 13.33 -2.29 -2.09
N THR A 68 12.82 -1.33 -1.34
CA THR A 68 12.73 0.09 -1.76
C THR A 68 13.84 0.95 -1.17
N LEU A 69 14.73 0.35 -0.38
CA LEU A 69 15.86 1.07 0.23
C LEU A 69 16.87 1.56 -0.85
N PRO A 70 17.50 2.71 -0.65
CA PRO A 70 17.37 3.59 0.51
C PRO A 70 16.19 4.60 0.44
N VAL A 71 15.53 4.72 -0.70
CA VAL A 71 14.58 5.82 -0.97
C VAL A 71 13.27 5.68 -0.20
N GLY A 72 12.76 4.47 0.00
CA GLY A 72 11.44 4.26 0.61
C GLY A 72 10.32 4.04 -0.41
N PRO A 73 9.04 4.17 -0.05
CA PRO A 73 8.51 4.93 1.11
C PRO A 73 8.75 4.30 2.48
N PHE A 74 8.96 5.14 3.47
CA PHE A 74 8.90 4.78 4.87
C PHE A 74 7.56 5.23 5.45
N LEU A 75 6.91 4.36 6.21
CA LEU A 75 5.62 4.65 6.85
C LEU A 75 5.86 4.90 8.33
N GLY A 76 5.50 6.09 8.82
CA GLY A 76 5.65 6.48 10.21
C GLY A 76 4.34 6.40 10.97
N TYR A 77 4.37 5.66 12.08
CA TYR A 77 3.23 5.46 12.97
C TYR A 77 3.47 6.13 14.31
N ASP A 78 2.47 6.80 14.85
CA ASP A 78 2.53 7.37 16.18
C ASP A 78 2.49 6.27 17.26
N ARG A 79 2.55 6.68 18.55
CA ARG A 79 2.52 5.75 19.69
C ARG A 79 1.20 4.99 19.84
N ALA A 80 0.11 5.51 19.25
CA ALA A 80 -1.19 4.84 19.21
C ALA A 80 -1.33 3.88 18.04
N GLY A 81 -0.33 3.80 17.16
CA GLY A 81 -0.32 2.91 16.00
C GLY A 81 -1.07 3.47 14.79
N HIS A 82 -1.29 4.77 14.72
CA HIS A 82 -1.89 5.40 13.54
C HIS A 82 -0.82 5.91 12.58
N LEU A 83 -0.99 5.66 11.30
CA LEU A 83 -0.14 6.23 10.25
C LEU A 83 -0.26 7.75 10.26
N VAL A 84 0.87 8.45 10.35
CA VAL A 84 0.92 9.90 10.45
C VAL A 84 1.76 10.56 9.37
N ASN A 85 2.70 9.83 8.78
CA ASN A 85 3.53 10.34 7.68
C ASN A 85 3.99 9.23 6.73
N VAL A 86 4.39 9.69 5.53
CA VAL A 86 5.12 8.90 4.53
C VAL A 86 6.39 9.66 4.21
N ILE A 87 7.55 9.01 4.30
CA ILE A 87 8.85 9.65 4.14
C ILE A 87 9.60 9.01 2.97
N TYR A 88 10.24 9.84 2.17
CA TYR A 88 11.22 9.43 1.16
C TYR A 88 12.58 10.01 1.50
N MET A 89 13.63 9.21 1.36
CA MET A 89 15.03 9.67 1.47
C MET A 89 15.61 9.77 0.07
N VAL A 90 15.86 11.00 -0.37
CA VAL A 90 16.35 11.28 -1.73
C VAL A 90 17.83 11.59 -1.66
N PRO A 91 18.73 10.67 -2.09
CA PRO A 91 20.18 10.88 -2.01
C PRO A 91 20.62 12.05 -2.87
N LEU A 92 21.41 12.97 -2.28
CA LEU A 92 21.87 14.17 -2.96
C LEU A 92 22.73 13.83 -4.18
N LYS A 93 23.60 12.83 -4.06
CA LYS A 93 24.44 12.35 -5.15
C LYS A 93 23.60 11.91 -6.37
N GLU A 94 22.52 11.18 -6.14
CA GLU A 94 21.65 10.71 -7.22
C GLU A 94 20.87 11.87 -7.87
N MET A 95 20.55 12.91 -7.11
CA MET A 95 19.98 14.16 -7.66
C MET A 95 20.98 14.89 -8.54
N ASP A 96 22.23 15.01 -8.11
CA ASP A 96 23.32 15.63 -8.89
C ASP A 96 23.60 14.85 -10.20
N GLU A 97 23.43 13.55 -10.17
CA GLU A 97 23.50 12.66 -11.33
C GLU A 97 22.24 12.72 -12.23
N HIS A 98 21.29 13.58 -11.92
CA HIS A 98 20.01 13.76 -12.62
C HIS A 98 19.15 12.49 -12.67
N LYS A 99 19.25 11.62 -11.65
CA LYS A 99 18.43 10.43 -11.55
C LYS A 99 16.97 10.80 -11.30
N ALA A 100 16.07 10.20 -12.05
CA ALA A 100 14.63 10.37 -11.85
C ALA A 100 14.11 9.44 -10.74
N PHE A 101 13.34 10.00 -9.81
CA PHE A 101 12.60 9.26 -8.79
C PHE A 101 11.13 9.29 -9.16
N THR A 102 10.62 8.20 -9.71
CA THR A 102 9.25 8.13 -10.24
C THR A 102 8.47 6.99 -9.63
N ASN A 103 7.14 7.12 -9.63
CA ASN A 103 6.21 6.11 -9.12
C ASN A 103 6.49 5.71 -7.65
N LEU A 104 6.95 6.66 -6.86
CA LEU A 104 7.14 6.49 -5.42
C LEU A 104 5.78 6.41 -4.72
N GLY A 105 5.72 5.65 -3.63
CA GLY A 105 4.59 5.69 -2.71
C GLY A 105 3.27 5.11 -3.23
N SER A 106 3.27 4.22 -4.21
CA SER A 106 2.04 3.55 -4.64
C SER A 106 1.28 2.87 -3.48
N VAL A 107 1.98 2.42 -2.43
CA VAL A 107 1.40 1.88 -1.20
C VAL A 107 0.59 2.92 -0.41
N ALA A 108 0.91 4.21 -0.58
CA ALA A 108 0.24 5.34 0.06
C ALA A 108 -0.81 6.01 -0.86
N ALA A 109 -1.12 5.39 -1.99
CA ALA A 109 -2.11 5.92 -2.93
C ALA A 109 -3.48 6.12 -2.25
N GLY A 110 -4.07 7.29 -2.44
CA GLY A 110 -5.37 7.64 -1.86
C GLY A 110 -5.31 8.23 -0.44
N LEU A 111 -4.16 8.30 0.20
CA LEU A 111 -4.01 9.00 1.47
C LEU A 111 -4.17 10.51 1.28
N LYS A 112 -4.84 11.15 2.24
CA LYS A 112 -5.01 12.61 2.24
C LYS A 112 -3.81 13.27 2.91
N ILE A 113 -2.93 13.89 2.12
CA ILE A 113 -1.79 14.64 2.60
C ILE A 113 -2.27 16.00 3.12
N ASN A 114 -1.82 16.38 4.32
CA ASN A 114 -2.07 17.69 4.92
C ASN A 114 -1.04 18.71 4.44
N HIS A 115 0.25 18.37 4.54
CA HIS A 115 1.37 19.20 4.09
C HIS A 115 2.59 18.32 3.79
N THR A 116 3.60 18.91 3.15
CA THR A 116 4.86 18.24 2.83
C THR A 116 6.03 19.09 3.29
N ASP A 117 6.96 18.48 4.00
CA ASP A 117 8.22 19.07 4.39
C ASP A 117 9.37 18.46 3.58
N ILE A 118 10.37 19.28 3.27
CA ILE A 118 11.60 18.85 2.59
C ILE A 118 12.77 19.34 3.44
N GLU A 119 13.50 18.41 4.05
CA GLU A 119 14.55 18.73 5.00
C GLU A 119 15.87 18.05 4.62
N PHE A 120 16.95 18.81 4.62
CA PHE A 120 18.29 18.29 4.40
C PHE A 120 18.76 17.48 5.62
N ASN A 121 19.34 16.30 5.35
CA ASN A 121 20.01 15.46 6.33
C ASN A 121 21.44 15.15 5.85
N ALA A 122 22.42 15.38 6.72
CA ALA A 122 23.83 15.15 6.41
C ALA A 122 24.24 13.67 6.45
N GLY A 123 23.32 12.80 6.85
CA GLY A 123 23.51 11.36 7.04
C GLY A 123 23.16 10.93 8.46
N HIS A 124 22.69 9.68 8.58
CA HIS A 124 22.37 9.05 9.85
C HIS A 124 22.61 7.52 9.77
N PRO A 125 22.56 6.76 10.89
CA PRO A 125 22.73 5.31 10.86
C PRO A 125 21.79 4.65 9.84
N GLY A 126 22.38 3.87 8.92
CA GLY A 126 21.69 3.18 7.83
C GLY A 126 21.65 3.94 6.50
N VAL A 127 21.82 5.27 6.49
CA VAL A 127 22.02 6.10 5.29
C VAL A 127 23.04 7.18 5.63
N GLU A 128 24.32 6.88 5.46
CA GLU A 128 25.43 7.75 5.89
C GLU A 128 25.70 8.87 4.89
N GLU A 129 25.18 8.80 3.69
CA GLU A 129 25.35 9.85 2.68
C GLU A 129 24.31 10.97 2.84
N PRO A 130 24.69 12.23 2.45
CA PRO A 130 23.76 13.35 2.48
C PRO A 130 22.54 13.11 1.59
N HIS A 131 21.36 13.42 2.12
CA HIS A 131 20.08 13.22 1.43
C HIS A 131 19.04 14.22 1.90
N TYR A 132 17.93 14.33 1.18
CA TYR A 132 16.74 15.03 1.64
C TYR A 132 15.69 14.03 2.14
N HIS A 133 15.09 14.34 3.28
CA HIS A 133 13.81 13.76 3.68
C HIS A 133 12.70 14.56 3.02
N VAL A 134 11.86 13.89 2.24
CA VAL A 134 10.59 14.42 1.75
C VAL A 134 9.50 13.73 2.57
N THR A 135 8.89 14.48 3.47
CA THR A 135 7.90 13.96 4.42
C THR A 135 6.51 14.46 4.07
N GLU A 136 5.63 13.56 3.66
CA GLU A 136 4.22 13.80 3.43
C GLU A 136 3.45 13.54 4.73
N TRP A 137 2.96 14.59 5.37
CA TRP A 137 2.22 14.53 6.63
C TRP A 137 0.72 14.30 6.38
N LEU A 138 0.14 13.34 7.10
CA LEU A 138 -1.30 13.04 7.08
C LEU A 138 -2.04 13.76 8.20
N ILE A 139 -1.32 14.36 9.13
CA ILE A 139 -1.83 15.11 10.28
C ILE A 139 -1.44 16.58 10.17
N SER A 140 -2.12 17.45 10.91
CA SER A 140 -1.77 18.87 10.95
C SER A 140 -0.44 19.09 11.68
N HIS A 141 0.23 20.22 11.40
CA HIS A 141 1.44 20.62 12.13
C HIS A 141 1.20 20.69 13.65
N ALA A 142 0.04 21.20 14.07
CA ALA A 142 -0.32 21.25 15.48
C ALA A 142 -0.51 19.87 16.12
N ASP A 143 -0.98 18.87 15.37
CA ASP A 143 -1.09 17.49 15.84
C ASP A 143 0.26 16.79 15.84
N HIS A 144 1.13 17.09 14.86
CA HIS A 144 2.52 16.61 14.84
C HIS A 144 3.23 16.99 16.15
N GLU A 145 3.21 18.26 16.53
CA GLU A 145 3.81 18.78 17.76
C GLU A 145 3.32 18.06 19.03
N LYS A 146 2.08 17.58 19.03
CA LYS A 146 1.48 16.88 20.19
C LYS A 146 1.73 15.38 20.19
N ARG A 147 1.64 14.74 19.03
CA ARG A 147 1.59 13.28 18.89
C ARG A 147 2.96 12.63 18.69
N MET A 148 3.94 13.41 18.22
CA MET A 148 5.24 12.88 17.79
C MET A 148 6.38 13.12 18.80
N LYS A 149 6.05 13.48 20.03
CA LYS A 149 7.01 13.66 21.14
C LYS A 149 7.48 12.36 21.74
#